data_c8763e06b8243e80f71ed6d917ebffa5
#
_entry.id   c8763e06b8243e80f71ed6d917ebffa5
#
_cell.length_a   1.000
_cell.length_b   1.000
_cell.length_c   1.000
_cell.angle_alpha   90.00
_cell.angle_beta   90.00
_cell.angle_gamma   90.00
#
_symmetry.space_group_name_H-M   'P 1'
#
loop_
_entity.id
_entity.type
_entity.pdbx_description
1 polymer ?
#
loop_
_entity_poly.entity_id
_entity_poly.type
_entity_poly.pdbx_seq_one_letter_code
_entity_poly.pdbx_strand_id
1 'polypeptide(L)'
;MVYAEQNRIQFGTGDVGIMMSMAGTRAEPQAVVIFQSQAPEAIHGVEEGADLSTVRQGRYHPSEDIVMSFSRPESIDCVISVLKAVKQATFGEDNLVSKYLRD
;
A
#
# COMPACT_ATOMS: atom_id res chain seq x y z
N MET A 1 5.75 10.02 -1.95
CA MET A 1 6.15 10.65 -0.67
C MET A 1 5.07 10.43 0.38
N VAL A 2 5.47 10.14 1.59
CA VAL A 2 4.56 9.99 2.73
C VAL A 2 4.48 11.32 3.47
N TYR A 3 3.28 11.80 3.68
CA TYR A 3 2.98 13.04 4.42
C TYR A 3 2.23 12.68 5.69
N ALA A 4 2.96 12.15 6.68
CA ALA A 4 2.39 11.59 7.90
C ALA A 4 1.50 12.58 8.67
N GLU A 5 1.90 13.85 8.75
CA GLU A 5 1.11 14.90 9.42
C GLU A 5 -0.22 15.16 8.73
N GLN A 6 -0.32 14.88 7.44
CA GLN A 6 -1.53 15.05 6.65
C GLN A 6 -2.30 13.75 6.45
N ASN A 7 -1.84 12.65 7.02
CA ASN A 7 -2.39 11.31 6.79
C ASN A 7 -2.51 10.98 5.29
N ARG A 8 -1.50 11.37 4.51
CA ARG A 8 -1.52 11.25 3.05
C ARG A 8 -0.28 10.55 2.53
N ILE A 9 -0.47 9.73 1.52
CA ILE A 9 0.59 9.07 0.78
C ILE A 9 0.37 9.36 -0.70
N GLN A 10 1.41 9.85 -1.39
CA GLN A 10 1.38 10.05 -2.83
C GLN A 10 2.32 9.05 -3.48
N PHE A 11 1.76 8.15 -4.27
CA PHE A 11 2.49 7.15 -5.04
C PHE A 11 2.69 7.63 -6.48
N GLY A 12 3.64 7.03 -7.16
CA GLY A 12 3.85 7.24 -8.60
C GLY A 12 5.24 7.66 -9.01
N THR A 13 6.08 8.09 -8.06
CA THR A 13 7.44 8.55 -8.35
C THR A 13 8.53 7.63 -7.79
N GLY A 14 8.14 6.50 -7.20
CA GLY A 14 9.09 5.55 -6.60
C GLY A 14 9.66 6.00 -5.27
N ASP A 15 9.11 7.06 -4.66
CA ASP A 15 9.61 7.62 -3.41
C ASP A 15 8.84 7.14 -2.16
N VAL A 16 8.04 6.08 -2.29
CA VAL A 16 7.36 5.44 -1.18
C VAL A 16 7.82 4.00 -1.06
N GLY A 17 8.47 3.66 0.04
CA GLY A 17 8.79 2.28 0.38
C GLY A 17 7.59 1.63 1.04
N ILE A 18 7.26 0.42 0.61
CA ILE A 18 6.18 -0.38 1.17
C ILE A 18 6.82 -1.59 1.84
N MET A 19 6.64 -1.69 3.15
CA MET A 19 7.28 -2.72 3.94
C MET A 19 6.24 -3.45 4.77
N MET A 20 6.59 -4.63 5.25
CA MET A 20 5.73 -5.38 6.15
C MET A 20 6.35 -5.50 7.53
N SER A 21 5.48 -5.62 8.51
CA SER A 21 5.82 -6.01 9.86
C SER A 21 4.69 -6.90 10.38
N MET A 22 4.91 -7.54 11.51
CA MET A 22 3.90 -8.35 12.17
C MET A 22 3.79 -7.91 13.62
N ALA A 23 2.58 -7.90 14.13
CA ALA A 23 2.31 -7.50 15.50
C ALA A 23 1.27 -8.44 16.12
N GLY A 24 0.91 -8.16 17.36
CA GLY A 24 -0.05 -8.97 18.10
C GLY A 24 0.58 -10.20 18.73
N THR A 25 -0.24 -11.22 18.93
CA THR A 25 0.16 -12.50 19.54
C THR A 25 -0.17 -13.64 18.59
N ARG A 26 0.27 -14.85 18.94
CA ARG A 26 -0.05 -16.05 18.15
C ARG A 26 -1.56 -16.30 18.06
N ALA A 27 -2.29 -15.98 19.15
CA ALA A 27 -3.73 -16.13 19.19
C ALA A 27 -4.46 -15.01 18.46
N GLU A 28 -3.89 -13.80 18.49
CA GLU A 28 -4.46 -12.60 17.87
C GLU A 28 -3.38 -11.91 17.03
N PRO A 29 -2.99 -12.48 15.89
CA PRO A 29 -1.98 -11.86 15.04
C PRO A 29 -2.51 -10.63 14.32
N GLN A 30 -1.62 -9.68 14.04
CA GLN A 30 -1.94 -8.52 13.21
C GLN A 30 -0.94 -8.40 12.09
N ALA A 31 -1.45 -8.19 10.88
CA ALA A 31 -0.63 -7.86 9.73
C ALA A 31 -0.44 -6.35 9.69
N VAL A 32 0.77 -5.90 9.41
CA VAL A 32 1.10 -4.48 9.38
C VAL A 32 1.80 -4.16 8.07
N VAL A 33 1.31 -3.13 7.38
CA VAL A 33 1.95 -2.59 6.18
C VAL A 33 2.41 -1.18 6.49
N ILE A 34 3.68 -0.90 6.26
CA ILE A 34 4.30 0.38 6.56
C ILE A 34 4.62 1.11 5.26
N PHE A 35 4.20 2.37 5.17
CA PHE A 35 4.52 3.25 4.06
C PHE A 35 5.52 4.29 4.54
N GLN A 36 6.68 4.33 3.91
CA GLN A 36 7.80 5.16 4.32
C GLN A 36 8.35 5.94 3.14
N SER A 37 8.68 7.22 3.35
CA SER A 37 9.35 8.00 2.33
C SER A 37 10.76 7.47 2.11
N GLN A 38 11.18 7.42 0.85
CA GLN A 38 12.51 6.97 0.46
C GLN A 38 13.02 7.78 -0.73
N ALA A 39 14.28 7.65 -1.06
CA ALA A 39 14.81 8.23 -2.29
C ALA A 39 14.10 7.57 -3.48
N PRO A 40 13.78 8.33 -4.55
CA PRO A 40 13.13 7.75 -5.73
C PRO A 40 13.94 6.60 -6.33
N GLU A 41 13.26 5.49 -6.59
CA GLU A 41 13.83 4.31 -7.24
C GLU A 41 12.82 3.75 -8.25
N ALA A 42 13.27 2.80 -9.06
CA ALA A 42 12.39 2.13 -10.00
C ALA A 42 11.23 1.46 -9.26
N ILE A 43 10.04 1.59 -9.81
CA ILE A 43 8.83 0.99 -9.23
C ILE A 43 8.89 -0.52 -9.48
N HIS A 44 8.86 -1.28 -8.41
CA HIS A 44 8.83 -2.74 -8.46
C HIS A 44 7.51 -3.25 -7.92
N GLY A 45 6.87 -4.12 -8.68
CA GLY A 45 5.71 -4.84 -8.19
C GLY A 45 6.13 -6.12 -7.48
N VAL A 46 5.31 -6.54 -6.55
CA VAL A 46 5.41 -7.88 -5.95
C VAL A 46 4.39 -8.75 -6.66
N GLU A 47 4.81 -9.86 -7.22
CA GLU A 47 3.91 -10.77 -7.92
C GLU A 47 2.94 -11.43 -6.93
N GLU A 48 1.72 -11.67 -7.39
CA GLU A 48 0.72 -12.38 -6.59
C GLU A 48 1.25 -13.77 -6.21
N GLY A 49 1.17 -14.11 -4.93
CA GLY A 49 1.72 -15.36 -4.41
C GLY A 49 3.22 -15.36 -4.18
N ALA A 50 3.88 -14.21 -4.29
CA ALA A 50 5.32 -14.10 -4.04
C ALA A 50 5.66 -14.49 -2.60
N ASP A 51 6.86 -15.10 -2.44
CA ASP A 51 7.37 -15.47 -1.14
C ASP A 51 7.64 -14.25 -0.26
N LEU A 52 7.49 -14.41 1.05
CA LEU A 52 7.79 -13.36 2.04
C LEU A 52 9.20 -12.80 1.90
N SER A 53 10.16 -13.61 1.42
CA SER A 53 11.53 -13.15 1.20
C SER A 53 11.65 -12.03 0.19
N THR A 54 10.63 -11.84 -0.68
CA THR A 54 10.61 -10.77 -1.68
C THR A 54 9.98 -9.48 -1.16
N VAL A 55 9.37 -9.52 0.03
CA VAL A 55 8.72 -8.36 0.64
C VAL A 55 9.67 -7.77 1.67
N ARG A 56 9.96 -6.47 1.55
CA ARG A 56 10.83 -5.79 2.51
C ARG A 56 10.20 -5.76 3.89
N GLN A 57 11.03 -5.99 4.90
CA GLN A 57 10.62 -5.85 6.29
C GLN A 57 11.16 -4.53 6.83
N GLY A 58 10.41 -3.88 7.69
CA GLY A 58 10.80 -2.59 8.22
C GLY A 58 10.18 -2.30 9.56
N ARG A 59 10.61 -1.18 10.14
CA ARG A 59 10.15 -0.69 11.42
C ARG A 59 9.37 0.61 11.24
N TYR A 60 8.25 0.71 11.92
CA TYR A 60 7.39 1.89 11.89
C TYR A 60 7.98 3.03 12.73
N HIS A 61 8.02 4.23 12.13
CA HIS A 61 8.44 5.48 12.78
C HIS A 61 7.23 6.43 12.83
N PRO A 62 6.56 6.57 13.98
CA PRO A 62 5.26 7.26 14.05
C PRO A 62 5.22 8.69 13.52
N SER A 63 6.33 9.43 13.60
CA SER A 63 6.37 10.82 13.15
C SER A 63 6.58 10.97 11.64
N GLU A 64 6.99 9.92 10.94
CA GLU A 64 7.41 9.96 9.53
C GLU A 64 6.63 9.03 8.63
N ASP A 65 6.10 7.94 9.18
CA ASP A 65 5.51 6.86 8.42
C ASP A 65 4.00 6.81 8.60
N ILE A 66 3.34 6.16 7.65
CA ILE A 66 1.93 5.79 7.76
C ILE A 66 1.86 4.27 7.78
N VAL A 67 0.97 3.75 8.60
CA VAL A 67 0.80 2.31 8.77
C VAL A 67 -0.66 1.91 8.57
N MET A 68 -0.86 0.76 7.94
CA MET A 68 -2.14 0.05 7.93
C MET A 68 -1.97 -1.23 8.72
N SER A 69 -2.90 -1.52 9.62
CA SER A 69 -2.90 -2.77 10.37
C SER A 69 -4.22 -3.51 10.18
N PHE A 70 -4.13 -4.83 10.16
CA PHE A 70 -5.27 -5.70 9.91
C PHE A 70 -5.29 -6.82 10.94
N SER A 71 -6.46 -7.02 11.58
CA SER A 71 -6.67 -8.13 12.50
C SER A 71 -7.33 -9.34 11.84
N ARG A 72 -7.81 -9.21 10.62
CA ARG A 72 -8.48 -10.29 9.89
C ARG A 72 -8.05 -10.33 8.44
N PRO A 73 -7.86 -11.54 7.87
CA PRO A 73 -7.48 -11.66 6.46
C PRO A 73 -8.53 -11.10 5.50
N GLU A 74 -9.82 -11.16 5.87
CA GLU A 74 -10.91 -10.65 5.04
C GLU A 74 -10.79 -9.13 4.83
N SER A 75 -10.28 -8.41 5.81
CA SER A 75 -10.05 -6.96 5.69
C SER A 75 -8.97 -6.66 4.66
N ILE A 76 -7.94 -7.49 4.58
CA ILE A 76 -6.89 -7.37 3.55
C ILE A 76 -7.51 -7.62 2.17
N ASP A 77 -8.32 -8.67 2.03
CA ASP A 77 -8.98 -9.00 0.77
C ASP A 77 -9.88 -7.84 0.31
N CYS A 78 -10.57 -7.21 1.25
CA CYS A 78 -11.42 -6.05 0.97
C CYS A 78 -10.60 -4.89 0.39
N VAL A 79 -9.47 -4.56 1.00
CA VAL A 79 -8.58 -3.49 0.51
C VAL A 79 -8.05 -3.82 -0.88
N ILE A 80 -7.63 -5.06 -1.11
CA ILE A 80 -7.16 -5.51 -2.43
C ILE A 80 -8.26 -5.33 -3.47
N SER A 81 -9.49 -5.74 -3.15
CA SER A 81 -10.63 -5.62 -4.07
C SER A 81 -10.94 -4.16 -4.42
N VAL A 82 -10.91 -3.28 -3.43
CA VAL A 82 -11.14 -1.85 -3.65
C VAL A 82 -10.03 -1.25 -4.52
N LEU A 83 -8.77 -1.59 -4.25
CA LEU A 83 -7.65 -1.10 -5.04
C LEU A 83 -7.72 -1.58 -6.49
N LYS A 84 -8.10 -2.83 -6.73
CA LYS A 84 -8.31 -3.36 -8.09
C LYS A 84 -9.43 -2.61 -8.82
N ALA A 85 -10.53 -2.34 -8.12
CA ALA A 85 -11.66 -1.59 -8.69
C ALA A 85 -11.26 -0.15 -9.04
N VAL A 86 -10.53 0.53 -8.15
CA VAL A 86 -10.03 1.89 -8.40
C VAL A 86 -9.08 1.91 -9.58
N LYS A 87 -8.19 0.93 -9.68
CA LYS A 87 -7.26 0.82 -10.81
C LYS A 87 -8.01 0.68 -12.12
N GLN A 88 -9.01 -0.19 -12.18
CA GLN A 88 -9.81 -0.42 -13.38
C GLN A 88 -10.63 0.82 -13.73
N ALA A 89 -11.26 1.46 -12.74
CA ALA A 89 -12.08 2.64 -12.96
C ALA A 89 -11.27 3.85 -13.44
N THR A 90 -10.02 3.95 -13.00
CA THR A 90 -9.16 5.10 -13.31
C THR A 90 -8.33 4.88 -14.59
N PHE A 91 -7.78 3.68 -14.77
CA PHE A 91 -6.79 3.40 -15.82
C PHE A 91 -7.24 2.33 -16.82
N GLY A 92 -8.44 1.75 -16.68
CA GLY A 92 -8.98 0.77 -17.62
C GLY A 92 -9.42 1.42 -18.93
N GLU A 93 -9.79 0.61 -19.93
CA GLU A 93 -10.22 1.09 -21.25
C GLU A 93 -11.43 2.02 -21.20
N ASP A 94 -12.41 1.69 -20.36
CA ASP A 94 -13.62 2.50 -20.14
C ASP A 94 -13.53 3.21 -18.80
N ASN A 95 -12.41 3.88 -18.54
CA ASN A 95 -12.17 4.49 -17.24
C ASN A 95 -13.00 5.76 -17.03
N LEU A 96 -13.27 6.05 -15.75
CA LEU A 96 -14.08 7.20 -15.36
C LEU A 96 -13.40 8.53 -15.69
N VAL A 97 -12.06 8.56 -15.72
CA VAL A 97 -11.32 9.77 -16.09
C VAL A 97 -11.61 10.17 -17.53
N SER A 98 -11.54 9.22 -18.46
CA SER A 98 -11.90 9.45 -19.86
C SER A 98 -13.35 9.84 -20.05
N LYS A 99 -14.23 9.31 -19.22
CA LYS A 99 -15.68 9.50 -19.33
C LYS A 99 -16.13 10.84 -18.73
N TYR A 100 -15.60 11.22 -17.57
CA TYR A 100 -16.09 12.35 -16.80
C TYR A 100 -15.12 13.53 -16.70
N LEU A 101 -13.82 13.29 -16.86
CA LEU A 101 -12.81 14.34 -16.79
C LEU A 101 -12.21 14.54 -18.18
N ARG A 102 -12.39 15.72 -18.73
CA ARG A 102 -11.79 16.07 -20.02
C ARG A 102 -10.65 17.05 -19.79
N ASP A 103 -9.61 16.88 -20.55
CA ASP A 103 -8.48 17.82 -20.56
C ASP A 103 -8.89 19.17 -21.17
#